data_b0750c20efce89d29b8377b48a848896
#
_entry.id   b0750c20efce89d29b8377b48a848896
#
_cell.length_a   1.000
_cell.length_b   1.000
_cell.length_c   1.000
_cell.angle_alpha   90.00
_cell.angle_beta   90.00
_cell.angle_gamma   90.00
#
_symmetry.space_group_name_H-M   'P 1'
#
loop_
_entity.id
_entity.type
_entity.pdbx_description
1 polymer ?
#
loop_
_entity_poly.entity_id
_entity_poly.type
_entity_poly.pdbx_seq_one_letter_code
_entity_poly.pdbx_strand_id
1 'polypeptide(L)'
;MTVPPIAFTTEEPTFTHRLALPSPAEVASWRLDVPARGACYMLVDPSDRPILLATTRNLRSSLVNRMDRRDGEGTDRRTDYAAVTGAVYWRPAFSRFEADWAHLELARRFVPGSYRTMVEHRRAWWLHVDPEARHPRFIVRRRNARSDNKEPRPGCWIGPVATRAAGRAAIETLEELFDLCRYFDVLREAPHGAACAYKEMGKCPAPCDGSVSMASYRRQIEAARAVVSGGLDAWREARTEAMREAARGLDFESAARIKSKLEQASALEAEALAMAGPIERFRRLALMPGRRRGCVRAFAVLPGRIAFLGECQKRSRERQLAWLAGQAGWWLETMSAGPARRRKSGLNWPPGT
;
A
#
# COMPACT_ATOMS: atom_id res chain seq x y z
N MET A 1 -15.57 22.25 28.31
CA MET A 1 -14.15 21.85 28.29
C MET A 1 -13.70 21.77 26.85
N THR A 2 -13.04 22.79 26.38
CA THR A 2 -12.44 22.90 25.04
C THR A 2 -11.26 21.91 24.96
N VAL A 3 -11.36 20.94 24.06
CA VAL A 3 -10.23 20.05 23.74
C VAL A 3 -9.14 20.91 23.10
N PRO A 4 -7.90 20.92 23.63
CA PRO A 4 -6.84 21.72 23.03
C PRO A 4 -6.59 21.26 21.58
N PRO A 5 -6.29 22.20 20.66
CA PRO A 5 -5.97 21.85 19.30
C PRO A 5 -4.69 21.01 19.28
N ILE A 6 -4.77 19.79 18.77
CA ILE A 6 -3.61 18.95 18.54
C ILE A 6 -2.87 19.55 17.34
N ALA A 7 -1.68 20.08 17.58
CA ALA A 7 -0.81 20.57 16.52
C ALA A 7 -0.42 19.39 15.63
N PHE A 8 -0.80 19.45 14.34
CA PHE A 8 -0.31 18.51 13.34
C PHE A 8 1.10 18.90 12.96
N THR A 9 2.03 18.15 13.45
CA THR A 9 3.35 18.15 12.89
C THR A 9 3.35 17.09 11.78
N THR A 10 3.46 17.54 10.54
CA THR A 10 3.88 16.67 9.42
C THR A 10 5.35 16.30 9.64
N GLU A 11 5.68 15.86 10.85
CA GLU A 11 7.04 15.49 11.22
C GLU A 11 7.43 14.27 10.41
N GLU A 12 8.39 14.49 9.53
CA GLU A 12 9.19 13.38 9.02
C GLU A 12 9.78 12.65 10.23
N PRO A 13 9.74 11.31 10.28
CA PRO A 13 10.28 10.59 11.42
C PRO A 13 11.76 10.92 11.59
N THR A 14 12.12 11.34 12.81
CA THR A 14 13.50 11.60 13.23
C THR A 14 13.83 10.70 14.40
N PHE A 15 15.11 10.48 14.65
CA PHE A 15 15.53 9.87 15.90
C PHE A 15 15.28 10.84 17.05
N THR A 16 14.71 10.33 18.14
CA THR A 16 14.36 11.13 19.32
C THR A 16 15.28 10.91 20.50
N HIS A 17 16.14 9.88 20.42
CA HIS A 17 17.08 9.52 21.46
C HIS A 17 18.44 9.15 20.85
N ARG A 18 19.49 9.43 21.58
CA ARG A 18 20.88 9.04 21.30
C ARG A 18 21.54 8.56 22.56
N LEU A 19 22.29 7.47 22.47
CA LEU A 19 23.16 6.96 23.53
C LEU A 19 24.53 6.73 22.93
N ALA A 20 25.56 7.39 23.48
CA ALA A 20 26.94 7.07 23.17
C ALA A 20 27.33 5.77 23.90
N LEU A 21 28.04 4.91 23.21
CA LEU A 21 28.51 3.65 23.75
C LEU A 21 30.01 3.77 24.07
N PRO A 22 30.47 3.28 25.24
CA PRO A 22 31.89 3.18 25.52
C PRO A 22 32.57 2.21 24.53
N SER A 23 33.83 2.39 24.28
CA SER A 23 34.60 1.46 23.43
C SER A 23 35.62 0.72 24.30
N PRO A 24 35.54 -0.62 24.38
CA PRO A 24 34.48 -1.51 23.87
C PRO A 24 33.12 -1.31 24.56
N ALA A 25 32.04 -1.55 23.86
CA ALA A 25 30.69 -1.39 24.37
C ALA A 25 30.31 -2.53 25.32
N GLU A 26 30.72 -2.44 26.57
CA GLU A 26 30.31 -3.40 27.59
C GLU A 26 28.81 -3.32 27.86
N VAL A 27 28.09 -4.42 27.60
CA VAL A 27 26.63 -4.50 27.72
C VAL A 27 26.14 -4.06 29.12
N ALA A 28 26.88 -4.37 30.18
CA ALA A 28 26.50 -4.03 31.54
C ALA A 28 26.39 -2.51 31.76
N SER A 29 27.21 -1.69 31.11
CA SER A 29 27.30 -0.25 31.32
C SER A 29 26.12 0.55 30.77
N TRP A 30 25.46 0.07 29.68
CA TRP A 30 24.43 0.82 28.97
C TRP A 30 23.08 0.10 28.89
N ARG A 31 23.00 -1.16 29.26
CA ARG A 31 21.80 -1.99 29.08
C ARG A 31 20.53 -1.38 29.68
N LEU A 32 20.62 -0.72 30.81
CA LEU A 32 19.48 -0.15 31.54
C LEU A 32 19.00 1.17 30.90
N ASP A 33 19.86 1.90 30.21
CA ASP A 33 19.57 3.18 29.58
C ASP A 33 18.73 2.99 28.30
N VAL A 34 18.68 1.76 27.77
CA VAL A 34 17.93 1.42 26.59
C VAL A 34 16.56 0.81 26.94
N PRO A 35 15.46 1.33 26.39
CA PRO A 35 14.12 0.84 26.74
C PRO A 35 13.83 -0.55 26.15
N ALA A 36 13.16 -1.40 26.97
CA ALA A 36 12.66 -2.71 26.53
C ALA A 36 11.33 -2.58 25.76
N ARG A 37 11.33 -1.88 24.62
CA ARG A 37 10.15 -1.64 23.76
C ARG A 37 10.51 -1.61 22.29
N GLY A 38 9.46 -1.63 21.43
CA GLY A 38 9.61 -1.50 19.99
C GLY A 38 10.25 -0.18 19.56
N ALA A 39 11.13 -0.25 18.58
CA ALA A 39 11.81 0.92 18.04
C ALA A 39 12.29 0.70 16.60
N CYS A 40 12.48 1.81 15.88
CA CYS A 40 13.42 1.90 14.77
C CYS A 40 14.72 2.48 15.31
N TYR A 41 15.87 1.87 15.02
CA TYR A 41 17.17 2.27 15.57
C TYR A 41 18.26 2.21 14.52
N MET A 42 19.29 3.01 14.73
CA MET A 42 20.47 3.09 13.89
C MET A 42 21.74 2.98 14.76
N LEU A 43 22.63 2.10 14.37
CA LEU A 43 23.98 2.03 14.90
C LEU A 43 24.89 2.88 14.03
N VAL A 44 25.74 3.65 14.66
CA VAL A 44 26.73 4.48 13.98
C VAL A 44 28.15 4.19 14.53
N ASP A 45 29.15 4.43 13.71
CA ASP A 45 30.54 4.37 14.13
C ASP A 45 30.91 5.62 14.99
N PRO A 46 32.14 5.69 15.54
CA PRO A 46 32.60 6.86 16.29
C PRO A 46 32.62 8.17 15.50
N SER A 47 32.51 8.11 14.18
CA SER A 47 32.41 9.26 13.28
C SER A 47 30.97 9.57 12.84
N ASP A 48 29.97 9.04 13.55
CA ASP A 48 28.52 9.14 13.25
C ASP A 48 28.10 8.61 11.86
N ARG A 49 28.88 7.71 11.24
CA ARG A 49 28.53 7.07 9.97
C ARG A 49 27.60 5.87 10.22
N PRO A 50 26.50 5.73 9.48
CA PRO A 50 25.57 4.62 9.65
C PRO A 50 26.20 3.25 9.39
N ILE A 51 26.11 2.34 10.36
CA ILE A 51 26.52 0.93 10.25
C ILE A 51 25.30 0.04 9.97
N LEU A 52 24.21 0.28 10.71
CA LEU A 52 23.01 -0.52 10.65
C LEU A 52 21.79 0.35 10.92
N LEU A 53 20.75 0.20 10.10
CA LEU A 53 19.41 0.71 10.37
C LEU A 53 18.44 -0.47 10.42
N ALA A 54 17.70 -0.61 11.52
CA ALA A 54 16.82 -1.75 11.74
C ALA A 54 15.59 -1.40 12.58
N THR A 55 14.60 -2.30 12.55
CA THR A 55 13.44 -2.27 13.45
C THR A 55 13.45 -3.44 14.40
N THR A 56 12.89 -3.26 15.59
CA THR A 56 12.77 -4.33 16.58
C THR A 56 11.51 -4.18 17.42
N ARG A 57 11.03 -5.28 17.98
CA ARG A 57 9.97 -5.27 19.01
C ARG A 57 10.46 -4.95 20.40
N ASN A 58 11.76 -5.16 20.66
CA ASN A 58 12.40 -4.89 21.93
C ASN A 58 13.83 -4.41 21.68
N LEU A 59 14.05 -3.09 21.84
CA LEU A 59 15.33 -2.47 21.54
C LEU A 59 16.45 -3.01 22.42
N ARG A 60 16.21 -3.10 23.75
CA ARG A 60 17.20 -3.59 24.70
C ARG A 60 17.69 -5.00 24.36
N SER A 61 16.77 -5.94 24.17
CA SER A 61 17.14 -7.32 23.81
C SER A 61 17.85 -7.40 22.45
N SER A 62 17.40 -6.59 21.48
CA SER A 62 18.03 -6.58 20.16
C SER A 62 19.46 -6.06 20.19
N LEU A 63 19.75 -5.03 20.98
CA LEU A 63 21.09 -4.48 21.14
C LEU A 63 21.99 -5.43 21.93
N VAL A 64 21.49 -5.98 23.05
CA VAL A 64 22.24 -6.98 23.83
C VAL A 64 22.67 -8.14 22.93
N ASN A 65 21.73 -8.74 22.20
CA ASN A 65 22.04 -9.87 21.31
C ASN A 65 23.03 -9.54 20.19
N ARG A 66 23.17 -8.26 19.79
CA ARG A 66 24.10 -7.83 18.76
C ARG A 66 25.47 -7.46 19.30
N MET A 67 25.51 -6.92 20.52
CA MET A 67 26.72 -6.45 21.19
C MET A 67 27.34 -7.53 22.09
N ASP A 68 26.55 -8.56 22.46
CA ASP A 68 27.04 -9.65 23.29
C ASP A 68 27.95 -10.53 22.44
N ARG A 69 29.26 -10.50 22.79
CA ARG A 69 30.24 -11.43 22.25
C ARG A 69 29.92 -12.80 22.82
N ARG A 70 29.27 -13.64 22.06
CA ARG A 70 29.32 -15.08 22.34
C ARG A 70 30.66 -15.57 21.80
N ASP A 71 31.58 -15.84 22.66
CA ASP A 71 32.78 -16.60 22.39
C ASP A 71 32.36 -18.01 22.00
N GLY A 72 32.01 -18.17 20.70
CA GLY A 72 31.61 -19.42 20.12
C GLY A 72 32.46 -19.65 18.86
N GLU A 73 33.27 -20.68 18.92
CA GLU A 73 34.04 -21.26 17.82
C GLU A 73 33.11 -21.49 16.58
N GLY A 74 33.08 -20.52 15.69
CA GLY A 74 32.37 -20.63 14.43
C GLY A 74 32.90 -19.59 13.48
N THR A 75 33.38 -20.01 12.34
CA THR A 75 33.87 -19.24 11.18
C THR A 75 32.78 -18.36 10.53
N ASP A 76 31.88 -17.79 11.34
CA ASP A 76 30.78 -16.97 10.83
C ASP A 76 31.26 -15.51 10.71
N ARG A 77 31.27 -15.00 9.48
CA ARG A 77 31.63 -13.62 9.09
C ARG A 77 30.63 -12.58 9.62
N ARG A 78 30.19 -12.69 10.88
CA ARG A 78 29.29 -11.70 11.47
C ARG A 78 30.08 -10.48 11.90
N THR A 79 29.55 -9.30 11.56
CA THR A 79 30.13 -8.03 12.00
C THR A 79 30.14 -7.97 13.53
N ASP A 80 31.31 -7.71 14.13
CA ASP A 80 31.44 -7.41 15.56
C ASP A 80 30.91 -5.99 15.81
N TYR A 81 29.62 -5.90 16.12
CA TYR A 81 29.01 -4.60 16.37
C TYR A 81 29.53 -3.93 17.63
N ALA A 82 29.99 -4.68 18.64
CA ALA A 82 30.53 -4.11 19.86
C ALA A 82 31.84 -3.32 19.61
N ALA A 83 32.67 -3.82 18.67
CA ALA A 83 33.92 -3.16 18.33
C ALA A 83 33.79 -1.90 17.46
N VAL A 84 32.73 -1.83 16.64
CA VAL A 84 32.58 -0.78 15.61
C VAL A 84 31.54 0.28 15.94
N THR A 85 30.68 0.07 16.96
CA THR A 85 29.59 1.00 17.28
C THR A 85 30.05 2.05 18.29
N GLY A 86 29.94 3.33 17.91
CA GLY A 86 30.21 4.47 18.79
C GLY A 86 28.93 5.03 19.44
N ALA A 87 27.76 4.90 18.78
CA ALA A 87 26.50 5.35 19.34
C ALA A 87 25.30 4.61 18.75
N VAL A 88 24.19 4.66 19.50
CA VAL A 88 22.87 4.18 19.08
C VAL A 88 21.90 5.35 19.02
N TYR A 89 21.23 5.51 17.89
CA TYR A 89 20.10 6.40 17.73
C TYR A 89 18.82 5.60 17.65
N TRP A 90 17.74 6.03 18.30
CA TRP A 90 16.46 5.34 18.17
C TRP A 90 15.26 6.28 18.23
N ARG A 91 14.17 5.78 17.66
CA ARG A 91 12.82 6.32 17.77
C ARG A 91 11.90 5.20 18.24
N PRO A 92 11.18 5.34 19.39
CA PRO A 92 10.18 4.38 19.80
C PRO A 92 9.09 4.20 18.74
N ALA A 93 8.64 2.95 18.55
CA ALA A 93 7.53 2.61 17.68
C ALA A 93 6.52 1.75 18.45
N PHE A 94 5.24 2.09 18.36
CA PHE A 94 4.17 1.46 19.13
C PHE A 94 3.41 0.41 18.34
N SER A 95 3.67 0.32 17.03
CA SER A 95 3.17 -0.72 16.13
C SER A 95 4.23 -1.10 15.10
N ARG A 96 4.05 -2.27 14.48
CA ARG A 96 4.91 -2.67 13.36
C ARG A 96 4.81 -1.70 12.18
N PHE A 97 3.59 -1.24 11.89
CA PHE A 97 3.35 -0.24 10.83
C PHE A 97 4.18 1.03 11.07
N GLU A 98 4.16 1.56 12.29
CA GLU A 98 4.94 2.76 12.64
C GLU A 98 6.46 2.51 12.54
N ALA A 99 6.93 1.34 12.99
CA ALA A 99 8.32 0.96 12.88
C ALA A 99 8.78 0.86 11.42
N ASP A 100 7.98 0.20 10.57
CA ASP A 100 8.28 0.04 9.15
C ASP A 100 8.22 1.39 8.40
N TRP A 101 7.27 2.25 8.72
CA TRP A 101 7.21 3.62 8.19
C TRP A 101 8.43 4.44 8.58
N ALA A 102 8.77 4.48 9.87
CA ALA A 102 9.93 5.20 10.36
C ALA A 102 11.22 4.67 9.70
N HIS A 103 11.35 3.34 9.58
CA HIS A 103 12.49 2.72 8.94
C HIS A 103 12.64 3.13 7.48
N LEU A 104 11.56 3.17 6.70
CA LEU A 104 11.60 3.58 5.30
C LEU A 104 12.00 5.06 5.13
N GLU A 105 11.43 5.96 5.94
CA GLU A 105 11.74 7.38 5.84
C GLU A 105 13.17 7.70 6.35
N LEU A 106 13.61 7.03 7.43
CA LEU A 106 14.98 7.17 7.93
C LEU A 106 16.00 6.54 6.96
N ALA A 107 15.69 5.39 6.36
CA ALA A 107 16.54 4.76 5.36
C ALA A 107 16.74 5.67 4.13
N ARG A 108 15.68 6.34 3.68
CA ARG A 108 15.78 7.32 2.58
C ARG A 108 16.76 8.44 2.87
N ARG A 109 16.81 8.88 4.14
CA ARG A 109 17.65 9.99 4.57
C ARG A 109 19.09 9.58 4.86
N PHE A 110 19.29 8.50 5.61
CA PHE A 110 20.61 8.13 6.15
C PHE A 110 21.34 7.05 5.36
N VAL A 111 20.60 6.19 4.63
CA VAL A 111 21.17 5.07 3.86
C VAL A 111 20.47 4.93 2.49
N PRO A 112 20.57 5.97 1.62
CA PRO A 112 19.80 6.05 0.37
C PRO A 112 20.10 4.91 -0.62
N GLY A 113 21.30 4.34 -0.60
CA GLY A 113 21.66 3.16 -1.38
C GLY A 113 20.84 1.94 -0.97
N SER A 114 20.83 1.61 0.32
CA SER A 114 20.02 0.50 0.88
C SER A 114 18.52 0.76 0.72
N TYR A 115 18.07 2.00 0.84
CA TYR A 115 16.67 2.37 0.65
C TYR A 115 16.16 1.99 -0.75
N ARG A 116 16.91 2.26 -1.81
CA ARG A 116 16.52 1.88 -3.18
C ARG A 116 16.29 0.38 -3.30
N THR A 117 17.22 -0.44 -2.83
CA THR A 117 17.10 -1.90 -2.83
C THR A 117 15.90 -2.37 -2.01
N MET A 118 15.70 -1.82 -0.81
CA MET A 118 14.57 -2.17 0.06
C MET A 118 13.22 -1.89 -0.60
N VAL A 119 13.08 -0.75 -1.25
CA VAL A 119 11.86 -0.34 -1.94
C VAL A 119 11.61 -1.21 -3.16
N GLU A 120 12.64 -1.60 -3.90
CA GLU A 120 12.52 -2.50 -5.05
C GLU A 120 11.99 -3.89 -4.67
N HIS A 121 12.47 -4.45 -3.57
CA HIS A 121 12.01 -5.75 -3.07
C HIS A 121 10.60 -5.73 -2.48
N ARG A 122 10.11 -4.58 -2.02
CA ARG A 122 8.80 -4.41 -1.36
C ARG A 122 7.75 -3.76 -2.23
N ARG A 123 7.92 -3.73 -3.55
CA ARG A 123 6.91 -3.20 -4.48
C ARG A 123 5.59 -3.96 -4.34
N ALA A 124 4.50 -3.22 -4.19
CA ALA A 124 3.15 -3.81 -4.19
C ALA A 124 2.76 -4.34 -5.57
N TRP A 125 1.89 -5.33 -5.58
CA TRP A 125 1.27 -5.84 -6.79
C TRP A 125 0.04 -5.00 -7.14
N TRP A 126 -0.17 -4.78 -8.45
CA TRP A 126 -1.25 -3.98 -8.99
C TRP A 126 -1.82 -4.67 -10.23
N LEU A 127 -3.11 -4.51 -10.44
CA LEU A 127 -3.72 -4.70 -11.74
C LEU A 127 -3.47 -3.45 -12.56
N HIS A 128 -3.05 -3.63 -13.79
CA HIS A 128 -2.86 -2.55 -14.74
C HIS A 128 -3.64 -2.84 -16.01
N VAL A 129 -4.34 -1.87 -16.53
CA VAL A 129 -5.03 -1.90 -17.80
C VAL A 129 -4.90 -0.54 -18.49
N ASP A 130 -4.59 -0.57 -19.78
CA ASP A 130 -4.64 0.60 -20.65
C ASP A 130 -5.73 0.35 -21.70
N PRO A 131 -6.93 0.95 -21.52
CA PRO A 131 -8.03 0.77 -22.48
C PRO A 131 -7.73 1.33 -23.86
N GLU A 132 -6.87 2.34 -23.94
CA GLU A 132 -6.50 2.99 -25.21
C GLU A 132 -5.39 2.24 -25.96
N ALA A 133 -4.79 1.23 -25.32
CA ALA A 133 -3.82 0.38 -26.00
C ALA A 133 -4.42 -0.27 -27.27
N ARG A 134 -3.55 -0.52 -28.27
CA ARG A 134 -3.99 -1.19 -29.50
C ARG A 134 -4.72 -2.52 -29.20
N HIS A 135 -4.23 -3.29 -28.22
CA HIS A 135 -4.81 -4.55 -27.77
C HIS A 135 -4.92 -4.50 -26.24
N PRO A 136 -6.01 -3.93 -25.70
CA PRO A 136 -6.14 -3.71 -24.25
C PRO A 136 -6.35 -5.03 -23.50
N ARG A 137 -5.68 -5.17 -22.35
CA ARG A 137 -5.84 -6.30 -21.42
C ARG A 137 -5.44 -5.93 -20.01
N PHE A 138 -5.96 -6.67 -19.05
CA PHE A 138 -5.48 -6.61 -17.67
C PHE A 138 -4.17 -7.38 -17.51
N ILE A 139 -3.26 -6.86 -16.70
CA ILE A 139 -2.00 -7.53 -16.34
C ILE A 139 -1.67 -7.26 -14.87
N VAL A 140 -1.02 -8.25 -14.21
CA VAL A 140 -0.50 -8.05 -12.86
C VAL A 140 0.93 -7.54 -12.93
N ARG A 141 1.19 -6.40 -12.32
CA ARG A 141 2.52 -5.77 -12.28
C ARG A 141 2.90 -5.29 -10.89
N ARG A 142 4.20 -5.21 -10.64
CA ARG A 142 4.73 -4.47 -9.49
C ARG A 142 4.87 -3.00 -9.84
N ARG A 143 4.46 -2.13 -8.91
CA ARG A 143 4.67 -0.69 -9.02
C ARG A 143 5.18 -0.13 -7.70
N ASN A 144 6.08 0.84 -7.81
CA ASN A 144 6.50 1.69 -6.72
C ASN A 144 6.11 3.14 -7.07
N ALA A 145 5.28 3.75 -6.25
CA ALA A 145 4.76 5.09 -6.51
C ALA A 145 5.84 6.20 -6.56
N ARG A 146 7.05 5.94 -6.01
CA ARG A 146 8.14 6.93 -5.92
C ARG A 146 9.35 6.64 -6.82
N SER A 147 9.56 5.43 -7.30
CA SER A 147 10.84 5.08 -7.95
C SER A 147 10.80 5.02 -9.47
N ASP A 148 9.63 5.13 -10.06
CA ASP A 148 9.54 5.13 -11.51
C ASP A 148 9.80 6.55 -12.04
N ASN A 149 11.08 6.94 -12.09
CA ASN A 149 11.57 8.13 -12.83
C ASN A 149 11.32 8.01 -14.35
N LYS A 150 10.70 6.92 -14.79
CA LYS A 150 10.14 6.78 -16.14
C LYS A 150 8.71 7.29 -16.11
N GLU A 151 8.31 7.97 -17.15
CA GLU A 151 6.92 8.39 -17.34
C GLU A 151 5.95 7.28 -16.94
N PRO A 152 4.92 7.61 -16.12
CA PRO A 152 3.95 6.61 -15.73
C PRO A 152 3.35 6.01 -17.01
N ARG A 153 3.36 4.68 -17.11
CA ARG A 153 2.72 4.01 -18.25
C ARG A 153 1.27 4.47 -18.32
N PRO A 154 0.77 4.81 -19.54
CA PRO A 154 -0.61 5.19 -19.69
C PRO A 154 -1.53 4.08 -19.18
N GLY A 155 -2.76 4.43 -18.82
CA GLY A 155 -3.74 3.51 -18.30
C GLY A 155 -3.93 3.56 -16.80
N CYS A 156 -4.77 2.67 -16.30
CA CYS A 156 -5.23 2.62 -14.91
C CYS A 156 -4.45 1.61 -14.08
N TRP A 157 -4.18 1.98 -12.85
CA TRP A 157 -3.54 1.14 -11.85
C TRP A 157 -4.50 0.90 -10.69
N ILE A 158 -4.86 -0.35 -10.44
CA ILE A 158 -5.84 -0.76 -9.43
C ILE A 158 -5.16 -1.69 -8.44
N GLY A 159 -5.21 -1.35 -7.17
CA GLY A 159 -4.52 -2.08 -6.11
C GLY A 159 -4.37 -1.24 -4.83
N PRO A 160 -3.46 -1.60 -3.92
CA PRO A 160 -2.58 -2.77 -3.99
C PRO A 160 -3.32 -4.09 -3.82
N VAL A 161 -2.82 -5.16 -4.43
CA VAL A 161 -3.28 -6.53 -4.19
C VAL A 161 -2.24 -7.30 -3.37
N ALA A 162 -2.69 -8.21 -2.52
CA ALA A 162 -1.83 -8.85 -1.54
C ALA A 162 -0.70 -9.69 -2.18
N THR A 163 -1.02 -10.43 -3.26
CA THR A 163 -0.07 -11.30 -3.95
C THR A 163 -0.25 -11.25 -5.46
N ARG A 164 0.76 -11.71 -6.19
CA ARG A 164 0.64 -11.89 -7.65
C ARG A 164 -0.46 -12.89 -8.02
N ALA A 165 -0.59 -13.96 -7.24
CA ALA A 165 -1.61 -14.97 -7.46
C ALA A 165 -3.03 -14.41 -7.30
N ALA A 166 -3.27 -13.61 -6.23
CA ALA A 166 -4.54 -12.92 -6.03
C ALA A 166 -4.88 -11.96 -7.19
N GLY A 167 -3.88 -11.23 -7.68
CA GLY A 167 -4.06 -10.38 -8.85
C GLY A 167 -4.41 -11.15 -10.13
N ARG A 168 -3.81 -12.33 -10.34
CA ARG A 168 -4.17 -13.19 -11.47
C ARG A 168 -5.58 -13.75 -11.35
N ALA A 169 -5.95 -14.27 -10.18
CA ALA A 169 -7.30 -14.77 -9.92
C ALA A 169 -8.36 -13.66 -10.15
N ALA A 170 -8.08 -12.42 -9.75
CA ALA A 170 -8.97 -11.30 -10.03
C ALA A 170 -9.10 -11.02 -11.54
N ILE A 171 -8.01 -11.12 -12.32
CA ILE A 171 -8.06 -10.97 -13.78
C ILE A 171 -8.87 -12.10 -14.40
N GLU A 172 -8.64 -13.35 -14.03
CA GLU A 172 -9.39 -14.52 -14.50
C GLU A 172 -10.89 -14.36 -14.22
N THR A 173 -11.26 -13.85 -13.03
CA THR A 173 -12.64 -13.50 -12.71
C THR A 173 -13.19 -12.42 -13.65
N LEU A 174 -12.44 -11.35 -13.90
CA LEU A 174 -12.89 -10.29 -14.84
C LEU A 174 -13.03 -10.81 -16.27
N GLU A 175 -12.13 -11.68 -16.72
CA GLU A 175 -12.20 -12.35 -18.02
C GLU A 175 -13.48 -13.19 -18.17
N GLU A 176 -13.88 -13.89 -17.10
CA GLU A 176 -15.12 -14.68 -17.10
C GLU A 176 -16.38 -13.81 -17.03
N LEU A 177 -16.38 -12.76 -16.17
CA LEU A 177 -17.55 -11.89 -16.01
C LEU A 177 -17.87 -11.05 -17.26
N PHE A 178 -16.82 -10.62 -17.96
CA PHE A 178 -16.93 -9.69 -19.10
C PHE A 178 -16.60 -10.31 -20.44
N ASP A 179 -16.44 -11.64 -20.49
CA ASP A 179 -16.12 -12.41 -21.69
C ASP A 179 -14.86 -11.87 -22.40
N LEU A 180 -13.81 -11.51 -21.61
CA LEU A 180 -12.59 -10.94 -22.16
C LEU A 180 -11.69 -12.02 -22.77
N CYS A 181 -10.84 -11.59 -23.71
CA CYS A 181 -9.90 -12.49 -24.37
C CYS A 181 -8.81 -12.95 -23.39
N ARG A 182 -8.64 -14.26 -23.26
CA ARG A 182 -7.64 -14.89 -22.36
C ARG A 182 -6.29 -15.07 -23.03
N TYR A 183 -6.23 -15.09 -24.37
CA TYR A 183 -5.02 -15.32 -25.14
C TYR A 183 -4.53 -14.05 -25.83
N PHE A 184 -3.52 -13.43 -25.22
CA PHE A 184 -3.02 -12.16 -25.75
C PHE A 184 -2.38 -12.29 -27.12
N ASP A 185 -1.70 -13.39 -27.40
CA ASP A 185 -1.05 -13.59 -28.70
C ASP A 185 -2.07 -13.69 -29.82
N VAL A 186 -3.21 -14.31 -29.55
CA VAL A 186 -4.36 -14.37 -30.47
C VAL A 186 -5.02 -12.97 -30.61
N LEU A 187 -5.18 -12.24 -29.50
CA LEU A 187 -5.72 -10.87 -29.52
C LEU A 187 -4.88 -9.91 -30.37
N ARG A 188 -3.57 -10.10 -30.39
CA ARG A 188 -2.63 -9.26 -31.17
C ARG A 188 -2.82 -9.36 -32.67
N GLU A 189 -3.41 -10.43 -33.15
CA GLU A 189 -3.67 -10.67 -34.57
C GLU A 189 -4.94 -9.95 -35.05
N ALA A 190 -5.69 -9.33 -34.14
CA ALA A 190 -6.93 -8.62 -34.49
C ALA A 190 -6.71 -7.54 -35.54
N PRO A 191 -7.63 -7.41 -36.52
CA PRO A 191 -8.90 -8.12 -36.69
C PRO A 191 -8.83 -9.34 -37.63
N HIS A 192 -7.66 -9.81 -38.02
CA HIS A 192 -7.43 -10.78 -39.07
C HIS A 192 -6.91 -12.14 -38.57
N GLY A 193 -6.91 -12.34 -37.26
CA GLY A 193 -6.49 -13.59 -36.63
C GLY A 193 -7.55 -14.69 -36.70
N ALA A 194 -7.19 -15.87 -36.23
CA ALA A 194 -8.12 -17.00 -36.09
C ALA A 194 -8.81 -16.97 -34.73
N ALA A 195 -10.12 -17.23 -34.68
CA ALA A 195 -10.81 -17.43 -33.41
C ALA A 195 -10.38 -18.69 -32.72
N CYS A 196 -10.32 -18.64 -31.38
CA CYS A 196 -10.05 -19.80 -30.54
C CYS A 196 -11.35 -20.40 -29.98
N ALA A 197 -11.27 -21.58 -29.34
CA ALA A 197 -12.40 -22.31 -28.79
C ALA A 197 -13.30 -21.49 -27.83
N TYR A 198 -12.78 -20.44 -27.19
CA TYR A 198 -13.60 -19.57 -26.34
C TYR A 198 -14.69 -18.80 -27.11
N LYS A 199 -14.52 -18.57 -28.41
CA LYS A 199 -15.60 -18.03 -29.27
C LYS A 199 -16.74 -19.02 -29.36
N GLU A 200 -16.43 -20.29 -29.70
CA GLU A 200 -17.41 -21.34 -29.84
C GLU A 200 -18.18 -21.61 -28.55
N MET A 201 -17.49 -21.50 -27.42
CA MET A 201 -18.09 -21.61 -26.10
C MET A 201 -18.92 -20.38 -25.67
N GLY A 202 -19.01 -19.33 -26.47
CA GLY A 202 -19.71 -18.10 -26.11
C GLY A 202 -19.03 -17.28 -24.99
N LYS A 203 -17.76 -17.57 -24.68
CA LYS A 203 -16.99 -16.95 -23.58
C LYS A 203 -16.02 -15.86 -24.04
N CYS A 204 -16.03 -15.52 -25.32
CA CYS A 204 -15.24 -14.45 -25.91
C CYS A 204 -15.93 -13.94 -27.17
N PRO A 205 -16.09 -12.61 -27.36
CA PRO A 205 -16.74 -12.05 -28.55
C PRO A 205 -15.85 -12.11 -29.81
N ALA A 206 -14.60 -12.61 -29.65
CA ALA A 206 -13.61 -12.80 -30.69
C ALA A 206 -13.25 -11.50 -31.48
N PRO A 207 -12.66 -10.51 -30.80
CA PRO A 207 -12.11 -9.34 -31.48
C PRO A 207 -10.93 -9.70 -32.39
N CYS A 208 -10.31 -10.86 -32.17
CA CYS A 208 -9.14 -11.33 -32.91
C CYS A 208 -9.44 -11.63 -34.38
N ASP A 209 -10.62 -12.16 -34.68
CA ASP A 209 -11.05 -12.49 -36.06
C ASP A 209 -11.99 -11.44 -36.68
N GLY A 210 -12.19 -10.30 -35.99
CA GLY A 210 -13.06 -9.22 -36.43
C GLY A 210 -14.56 -9.44 -36.19
N SER A 211 -14.98 -10.52 -35.50
CA SER A 211 -16.39 -10.75 -35.14
C SER A 211 -16.99 -9.58 -34.36
N VAL A 212 -16.18 -8.91 -33.55
CA VAL A 212 -16.49 -7.62 -32.92
C VAL A 212 -15.36 -6.64 -33.15
N SER A 213 -15.74 -5.36 -33.31
CA SER A 213 -14.73 -4.31 -33.47
C SER A 213 -13.91 -4.14 -32.19
N MET A 214 -12.65 -3.71 -32.30
CA MET A 214 -11.80 -3.38 -31.17
C MET A 214 -12.41 -2.25 -30.31
N ALA A 215 -13.17 -1.35 -30.90
CA ALA A 215 -13.92 -0.32 -30.17
C ALA A 215 -14.99 -0.93 -29.24
N SER A 216 -15.72 -1.96 -29.74
CA SER A 216 -16.68 -2.69 -28.89
C SER A 216 -15.98 -3.47 -27.78
N TYR A 217 -14.85 -4.11 -28.08
CA TYR A 217 -14.06 -4.82 -27.07
C TYR A 217 -13.51 -3.87 -26.00
N ARG A 218 -13.07 -2.65 -26.36
CA ARG A 218 -12.66 -1.63 -25.40
C ARG A 218 -13.78 -1.27 -24.42
N ARG A 219 -15.05 -1.21 -24.86
CA ARG A 219 -16.18 -0.97 -23.94
C ARG A 219 -16.31 -2.07 -22.89
N GLN A 220 -16.03 -3.33 -23.24
CA GLN A 220 -16.02 -4.43 -22.26
C GLN A 220 -14.85 -4.28 -21.25
N ILE A 221 -13.66 -3.92 -21.74
CA ILE A 221 -12.51 -3.62 -20.88
C ILE A 221 -12.82 -2.48 -19.91
N GLU A 222 -13.48 -1.40 -20.39
CA GLU A 222 -13.89 -0.27 -19.54
C GLU A 222 -14.94 -0.67 -18.51
N ALA A 223 -15.91 -1.51 -18.87
CA ALA A 223 -16.89 -2.04 -17.93
C ALA A 223 -16.24 -2.89 -16.85
N ALA A 224 -15.31 -3.77 -17.22
CA ALA A 224 -14.52 -4.55 -16.27
C ALA A 224 -13.65 -3.67 -15.34
N ARG A 225 -13.02 -2.63 -15.90
CA ARG A 225 -12.26 -1.63 -15.15
C ARG A 225 -13.13 -0.91 -14.13
N ALA A 226 -14.33 -0.48 -14.52
CA ALA A 226 -15.26 0.20 -13.63
C ALA A 226 -15.61 -0.67 -12.41
N VAL A 227 -15.90 -1.96 -12.63
CA VAL A 227 -16.22 -2.91 -11.56
C VAL A 227 -15.08 -3.03 -10.56
N VAL A 228 -13.87 -3.32 -11.01
CA VAL A 228 -12.72 -3.51 -10.09
C VAL A 228 -12.20 -2.19 -9.50
N SER A 229 -12.68 -1.06 -10.02
CA SER A 229 -12.39 0.29 -9.48
C SER A 229 -13.37 0.75 -8.39
N GLY A 230 -14.26 -0.12 -7.92
CA GLY A 230 -15.25 0.15 -6.87
C GLY A 230 -16.70 0.15 -7.35
N GLY A 231 -16.96 -0.24 -8.59
CA GLY A 231 -18.32 -0.32 -9.15
C GLY A 231 -19.00 -1.70 -9.04
N LEU A 232 -18.47 -2.59 -8.16
CA LEU A 232 -18.99 -3.96 -8.05
C LEU A 232 -20.44 -4.02 -7.59
N ASP A 233 -20.81 -3.23 -6.60
CA ASP A 233 -22.18 -3.22 -6.05
C ASP A 233 -23.19 -2.75 -7.09
N ALA A 234 -22.92 -1.62 -7.76
CA ALA A 234 -23.78 -1.11 -8.83
C ALA A 234 -23.90 -2.10 -10.01
N TRP A 235 -22.82 -2.79 -10.35
CA TRP A 235 -22.83 -3.85 -11.36
C TRP A 235 -23.71 -5.02 -10.92
N ARG A 236 -23.63 -5.45 -9.65
CA ARG A 236 -24.47 -6.53 -9.10
C ARG A 236 -25.94 -6.17 -9.11
N GLU A 237 -26.28 -4.95 -8.67
CA GLU A 237 -27.66 -4.46 -8.71
C GLU A 237 -28.24 -4.51 -10.11
N ALA A 238 -27.51 -3.96 -11.10
CA ALA A 238 -27.93 -3.97 -12.50
C ALA A 238 -28.08 -5.41 -13.05
N ARG A 239 -27.15 -6.32 -12.72
CA ARG A 239 -27.22 -7.71 -13.15
C ARG A 239 -28.33 -8.50 -12.46
N THR A 240 -28.61 -8.21 -11.20
CA THR A 240 -29.71 -8.83 -10.45
C THR A 240 -31.05 -8.43 -11.08
N GLU A 241 -31.22 -7.17 -11.46
CA GLU A 241 -32.45 -6.74 -12.13
C GLU A 241 -32.57 -7.37 -13.54
N ALA A 242 -31.51 -7.41 -14.32
CA ALA A 242 -31.50 -8.09 -15.61
C ALA A 242 -31.84 -9.61 -15.49
N MET A 243 -31.36 -10.27 -14.42
CA MET A 243 -31.70 -11.66 -14.13
C MET A 243 -33.21 -11.82 -13.85
N ARG A 244 -33.77 -10.90 -13.05
CA ARG A 244 -35.21 -10.90 -12.76
C ARG A 244 -36.05 -10.65 -14.00
N GLU A 245 -35.64 -9.74 -14.87
CA GLU A 245 -36.30 -9.47 -16.14
C GLU A 245 -36.30 -10.69 -17.06
N ALA A 246 -35.13 -11.35 -17.23
CA ALA A 246 -35.03 -12.57 -18.00
C ALA A 246 -35.96 -13.67 -17.46
N ALA A 247 -36.02 -13.84 -16.14
CA ALA A 247 -36.92 -14.80 -15.49
C ALA A 247 -38.39 -14.47 -15.71
N ARG A 248 -38.78 -13.18 -15.62
CA ARG A 248 -40.15 -12.71 -15.93
C ARG A 248 -40.53 -12.96 -17.40
N GLY A 249 -39.55 -12.81 -18.32
CA GLY A 249 -39.67 -13.14 -19.72
C GLY A 249 -39.57 -14.64 -20.04
N LEU A 250 -39.52 -15.51 -19.06
CA LEU A 250 -39.33 -16.98 -19.17
C LEU A 250 -38.02 -17.40 -19.87
N ASP A 251 -37.08 -16.49 -20.01
CA ASP A 251 -35.72 -16.81 -20.51
C ASP A 251 -34.83 -17.30 -19.37
N PHE A 252 -35.12 -18.54 -18.95
CA PHE A 252 -34.41 -19.16 -17.82
C PHE A 252 -32.94 -19.44 -18.09
N GLU A 253 -32.57 -19.64 -19.36
CA GLU A 253 -31.17 -19.85 -19.75
C GLU A 253 -30.34 -18.57 -19.53
N SER A 254 -30.84 -17.42 -19.97
CA SER A 254 -30.19 -16.12 -19.71
C SER A 254 -30.17 -15.78 -18.22
N ALA A 255 -31.26 -16.04 -17.50
CA ALA A 255 -31.32 -15.84 -16.06
C ALA A 255 -30.26 -16.71 -15.33
N ALA A 256 -30.12 -17.98 -15.70
CA ALA A 256 -29.12 -18.88 -15.13
C ALA A 256 -27.68 -18.43 -15.44
N ARG A 257 -27.39 -17.98 -16.65
CA ARG A 257 -26.08 -17.43 -17.02
C ARG A 257 -25.73 -16.19 -16.19
N ILE A 258 -26.70 -15.26 -16.01
CA ILE A 258 -26.48 -14.06 -15.18
C ILE A 258 -26.25 -14.44 -13.74
N LYS A 259 -27.04 -15.38 -13.18
CA LYS A 259 -26.87 -15.89 -11.83
C LYS A 259 -25.48 -16.46 -11.60
N SER A 260 -24.98 -17.29 -12.52
CA SER A 260 -23.62 -17.84 -12.44
C SER A 260 -22.54 -16.74 -12.41
N LYS A 261 -22.67 -15.69 -13.24
CA LYS A 261 -21.74 -14.55 -13.19
C LYS A 261 -21.83 -13.77 -11.88
N LEU A 262 -23.01 -13.59 -11.30
CA LEU A 262 -23.19 -12.96 -9.99
C LEU A 262 -22.50 -13.76 -8.86
N GLU A 263 -22.59 -15.09 -8.89
CA GLU A 263 -21.90 -15.97 -7.93
C GLU A 263 -20.37 -15.87 -8.08
N GLN A 264 -19.86 -15.89 -9.28
CA GLN A 264 -18.43 -15.77 -9.58
C GLN A 264 -17.86 -14.40 -9.15
N ALA A 265 -18.65 -13.33 -9.22
CA ALA A 265 -18.23 -11.99 -8.83
C ALA A 265 -17.84 -11.88 -7.35
N SER A 266 -18.26 -12.83 -6.49
CA SER A 266 -17.86 -12.88 -5.08
C SER A 266 -16.34 -13.06 -4.91
N ALA A 267 -15.65 -13.63 -5.89
CA ALA A 267 -14.19 -13.75 -5.86
C ALA A 267 -13.47 -12.39 -5.86
N LEU A 268 -14.12 -11.32 -6.36
CA LEU A 268 -13.56 -9.96 -6.32
C LEU A 268 -13.64 -9.32 -4.92
N GLU A 269 -14.37 -9.90 -3.98
CA GLU A 269 -14.45 -9.47 -2.57
C GLU A 269 -13.45 -10.18 -1.65
N ALA A 270 -12.59 -11.02 -2.20
CA ALA A 270 -11.58 -11.71 -1.42
C ALA A 270 -10.72 -10.72 -0.59
N GLU A 271 -10.36 -11.10 0.63
CA GLU A 271 -9.54 -10.28 1.55
C GLU A 271 -8.26 -9.75 0.89
N ALA A 272 -7.67 -10.55 -0.01
CA ALA A 272 -6.48 -10.18 -0.77
C ALA A 272 -6.69 -8.95 -1.69
N LEU A 273 -7.93 -8.59 -1.99
CA LEU A 273 -8.34 -7.44 -2.80
C LEU A 273 -9.00 -6.32 -1.97
N ALA A 274 -9.20 -6.52 -0.66
CA ALA A 274 -9.94 -5.58 0.22
C ALA A 274 -9.39 -4.14 0.20
N MET A 275 -8.10 -3.96 -0.12
CA MET A 275 -7.46 -2.66 -0.25
C MET A 275 -7.39 -2.16 -1.70
N ALA A 276 -7.82 -2.97 -2.67
CA ALA A 276 -7.69 -2.62 -4.08
C ALA A 276 -8.63 -1.45 -4.47
N GLY A 277 -8.10 -0.57 -5.29
CA GLY A 277 -8.81 0.56 -5.84
C GLY A 277 -7.90 1.35 -6.78
N PRO A 278 -8.44 2.31 -7.55
CA PRO A 278 -7.65 3.18 -8.40
C PRO A 278 -6.57 3.91 -7.59
N ILE A 279 -5.35 3.92 -8.10
CA ILE A 279 -4.22 4.53 -7.37
C ILE A 279 -4.46 6.02 -7.09
N GLU A 280 -5.15 6.71 -7.98
CA GLU A 280 -5.49 8.12 -7.86
C GLU A 280 -6.45 8.39 -6.69
N ARG A 281 -7.25 7.38 -6.34
CA ARG A 281 -8.21 7.39 -5.22
C ARG A 281 -7.70 6.66 -3.99
N PHE A 282 -6.45 6.15 -4.02
CA PHE A 282 -5.89 5.43 -2.88
C PHE A 282 -5.56 6.40 -1.74
N ARG A 283 -6.50 6.51 -0.82
CA ARG A 283 -6.42 7.33 0.38
C ARG A 283 -6.94 6.51 1.54
N ARG A 284 -6.11 6.28 2.55
CA ARG A 284 -6.47 5.43 3.70
C ARG A 284 -6.10 6.12 5.00
N LEU A 285 -6.93 5.92 6.01
CA LEU A 285 -6.62 6.26 7.40
C LEU A 285 -6.24 4.96 8.12
N ALA A 286 -4.97 4.88 8.55
CA ALA A 286 -4.48 3.76 9.33
C ALA A 286 -4.53 4.11 10.82
N LEU A 287 -5.25 3.32 11.62
CA LEU A 287 -5.37 3.48 13.06
C LEU A 287 -4.57 2.38 13.74
N MET A 288 -3.50 2.77 14.45
CA MET A 288 -2.55 1.86 15.08
C MET A 288 -2.60 1.99 16.60
N PRO A 289 -2.18 0.96 17.37
CA PRO A 289 -2.03 1.09 18.81
C PRO A 289 -1.14 2.29 19.17
N GLY A 290 -1.53 3.02 20.21
CA GLY A 290 -0.81 4.19 20.68
C GLY A 290 0.15 3.89 21.83
N ARG A 291 0.76 4.97 22.37
CA ARG A 291 1.76 4.92 23.44
C ARG A 291 1.24 4.28 24.74
N ARG A 292 -0.03 4.49 25.03
CA ARG A 292 -0.70 3.97 26.24
C ARG A 292 -1.85 3.06 25.85
N ARG A 293 -2.21 2.14 26.76
CA ARG A 293 -3.42 1.31 26.57
C ARG A 293 -4.64 2.21 26.41
N GLY A 294 -5.43 1.97 25.37
CA GLY A 294 -6.61 2.79 25.04
C GLY A 294 -6.31 4.04 24.19
N CYS A 295 -5.06 4.29 23.81
CA CYS A 295 -4.73 5.31 22.80
C CYS A 295 -4.59 4.70 21.42
N VAL A 296 -4.88 5.52 20.40
CA VAL A 296 -4.78 5.19 18.98
C VAL A 296 -3.96 6.26 18.28
N ARG A 297 -3.01 5.83 17.46
CA ARG A 297 -2.21 6.70 16.58
C ARG A 297 -2.77 6.63 15.17
N ALA A 298 -3.04 7.77 14.59
CA ALA A 298 -3.63 7.90 13.27
C ALA A 298 -2.58 8.31 12.24
N PHE A 299 -2.64 7.66 11.08
CA PHE A 299 -1.76 7.94 9.94
C PHE A 299 -2.59 8.08 8.67
N ALA A 300 -2.35 9.13 7.89
CA ALA A 300 -2.84 9.22 6.52
C ALA A 300 -1.87 8.49 5.57
N VAL A 301 -2.42 7.61 4.75
CA VAL A 301 -1.67 6.81 3.79
C VAL A 301 -2.12 7.18 2.39
N LEU A 302 -1.19 7.70 1.60
CA LEU A 302 -1.36 8.09 0.20
C LEU A 302 -0.34 7.35 -0.68
N PRO A 303 -0.54 7.31 -2.00
CA PRO A 303 0.48 6.81 -2.90
C PRO A 303 1.82 7.52 -2.69
N GLY A 304 2.84 6.76 -2.28
CA GLY A 304 4.20 7.27 -2.04
C GLY A 304 4.38 8.16 -0.82
N ARG A 305 3.39 8.34 0.05
CA ARG A 305 3.49 9.18 1.24
C ARG A 305 2.66 8.66 2.39
N ILE A 306 3.23 8.70 3.58
CA ILE A 306 2.54 8.45 4.85
C ILE A 306 2.79 9.64 5.76
N ALA A 307 1.74 10.14 6.42
CA ALA A 307 1.86 11.21 7.41
C ALA A 307 1.25 10.77 8.75
N PHE A 308 1.93 11.06 9.82
CA PHE A 308 1.39 10.92 11.18
C PHE A 308 0.44 12.08 11.46
N LEU A 309 -0.80 11.77 11.84
CA LEU A 309 -1.84 12.77 12.11
C LEU A 309 -2.00 13.10 13.60
N GLY A 310 -1.53 12.23 14.48
CA GLY A 310 -1.63 12.44 15.92
C GLY A 310 -2.02 11.18 16.69
N GLU A 311 -2.11 11.33 18.02
CA GLU A 311 -2.53 10.30 18.95
C GLU A 311 -3.78 10.74 19.70
N CYS A 312 -4.80 9.89 19.81
CA CYS A 312 -6.04 10.17 20.51
C CYS A 312 -6.44 9.04 21.47
N GLN A 313 -7.30 9.36 22.45
CA GLN A 313 -7.81 8.38 23.39
C GLN A 313 -9.05 7.67 22.86
N LYS A 314 -9.16 6.36 23.07
CA LYS A 314 -10.24 5.51 22.57
C LYS A 314 -11.64 5.86 23.14
N ARG A 315 -11.70 6.49 24.32
CA ARG A 315 -12.95 6.84 25.01
C ARG A 315 -13.76 7.99 24.36
N SER A 316 -13.15 8.81 23.53
CA SER A 316 -13.82 9.93 22.82
C SER A 316 -14.07 9.60 21.33
N ARG A 317 -14.40 8.36 21.04
CA ARG A 317 -14.27 7.70 19.73
C ARG A 317 -14.94 8.43 18.58
N GLU A 318 -16.18 8.83 18.71
CA GLU A 318 -16.93 9.39 17.58
C GLU A 318 -16.51 10.82 17.22
N ARG A 319 -16.38 11.71 18.21
CA ARG A 319 -15.98 13.11 17.96
C ARG A 319 -14.53 13.22 17.49
N GLN A 320 -13.64 12.40 18.06
CA GLN A 320 -12.21 12.42 17.67
C GLN A 320 -11.97 11.72 16.34
N LEU A 321 -12.72 10.68 16.00
CA LEU A 321 -12.64 10.05 14.67
C LEU A 321 -13.25 10.95 13.60
N ALA A 322 -14.37 11.62 13.87
CA ALA A 322 -14.94 12.61 12.97
C ALA A 322 -13.99 13.78 12.75
N TRP A 323 -13.31 14.23 13.81
CA TRP A 323 -12.30 15.28 13.73
C TRP A 323 -11.06 14.79 12.94
N LEU A 324 -10.53 13.59 13.21
CA LEU A 324 -9.43 12.97 12.46
C LEU A 324 -9.80 12.77 10.98
N ALA A 325 -11.03 12.37 10.70
CA ALA A 325 -11.54 12.23 9.33
C ALA A 325 -11.64 13.58 8.62
N GLY A 326 -12.11 14.61 9.31
CA GLY A 326 -12.15 16.00 8.80
C GLY A 326 -10.75 16.54 8.50
N GLN A 327 -9.80 16.30 9.39
CA GLN A 327 -8.40 16.70 9.20
C GLN A 327 -7.70 15.87 8.10
N ALA A 328 -7.96 14.58 8.04
CA ALA A 328 -7.49 13.75 6.94
C ALA A 328 -8.08 14.24 5.60
N GLY A 329 -9.36 14.62 5.57
CA GLY A 329 -10.02 15.22 4.41
C GLY A 329 -9.31 16.52 3.97
N TRP A 330 -9.14 17.46 4.87
CA TRP A 330 -8.43 18.72 4.60
C TRP A 330 -6.99 18.49 4.12
N TRP A 331 -6.25 17.60 4.77
CA TRP A 331 -4.87 17.27 4.40
C TRP A 331 -4.81 16.60 3.03
N LEU A 332 -5.77 15.70 2.73
CA LEU A 332 -5.90 15.03 1.45
C LEU A 332 -6.24 16.00 0.32
N GLU A 333 -7.10 16.98 0.55
CA GLU A 333 -7.45 18.04 -0.39
C GLU A 333 -6.27 18.98 -0.66
N THR A 334 -5.57 19.42 0.39
CA THR A 334 -4.43 20.32 0.30
C THR A 334 -3.25 19.69 -0.46
N MET A 335 -3.08 18.36 -0.35
CA MET A 335 -2.01 17.64 -1.02
C MET A 335 -2.37 17.18 -2.44
N SER A 336 -3.64 17.09 -2.78
CA SER A 336 -4.12 16.80 -4.14
C SER A 336 -4.01 18.01 -5.07
N ALA A 337 -4.04 19.20 -4.50
CA ALA A 337 -3.81 20.46 -5.21
C ALA A 337 -2.30 20.71 -5.32
N GLY A 338 -1.59 20.06 -6.22
CA GLY A 338 -0.14 20.12 -6.48
C GLY A 338 0.65 21.36 -5.98
N PRO A 339 1.96 21.45 -6.16
CA PRO A 339 2.81 22.48 -5.53
C PRO A 339 2.48 23.93 -5.92
N ALA A 340 1.56 24.18 -6.86
CA ALA A 340 1.21 25.50 -7.38
C ALA A 340 0.25 26.32 -6.49
N ARG A 341 -0.29 25.79 -5.39
CA ARG A 341 -1.15 26.53 -4.46
C ARG A 341 -0.66 26.50 -3.00
N ARG A 342 0.60 26.82 -2.75
CA ARG A 342 1.00 27.33 -1.45
C ARG A 342 0.57 28.82 -1.35
N ARG A 343 -0.71 29.08 -1.15
CA ARG A 343 -1.13 30.33 -0.56
C ARG A 343 -0.59 30.34 0.88
N LYS A 344 0.26 31.31 1.17
CA LYS A 344 0.63 31.71 2.53
C LYS A 344 -0.65 32.07 3.29
N SER A 345 -1.30 31.12 3.91
CA SER A 345 -2.20 31.40 5.01
C SER A 345 -1.32 31.61 6.22
N GLY A 346 -1.08 32.87 6.51
CA GLY A 346 -0.45 33.29 7.76
C GLY A 346 -1.33 32.84 8.92
N LEU A 347 -1.00 31.73 9.53
CA LEU A 347 -1.40 31.38 10.88
C LEU A 347 -0.36 31.96 11.80
N ASN A 348 -0.64 33.20 12.29
CA ASN A 348 0.05 33.82 13.42
C ASN A 348 -0.17 32.89 14.63
N TRP A 349 0.91 32.38 15.17
CA TRP A 349 0.96 31.77 16.50
C TRP A 349 0.92 32.90 17.54
N PRO A 350 0.12 32.80 18.60
CA PRO A 350 0.33 33.65 19.76
C PRO A 350 1.65 33.26 20.43
N PRO A 351 2.43 34.22 20.95
CA PRO A 351 3.66 33.95 21.66
C PRO A 351 3.35 33.22 22.97
N GLY A 352 4.27 32.33 23.34
CA GLY A 352 4.12 31.43 24.47
C GLY A 352 3.90 32.07 25.81
N THR A 353 3.20 31.38 26.65
CA THR A 353 3.39 31.29 28.10
C THR A 353 3.31 29.82 28.48
#